data_e403e29652187d3353f835b75dee94b9
#
_entry.id   e403e29652187d3353f835b75dee94b9
#
_cell.length_a   1.000
_cell.length_b   1.000
_cell.length_c   1.000
_cell.angle_alpha   90.00
_cell.angle_beta   90.00
_cell.angle_gamma   90.00
#
_symmetry.space_group_name_H-M   'P 1'
#
loop_
_entity.id
_entity.type
_entity.pdbx_description
1 polymer ?
#
loop_
_entity_poly.entity_id
_entity_poly.type
_entity_poly.pdbx_seq_one_letter_code
_entity_poly.pdbx_strand_id
1 'polypeptide(L)'
;MTKQFNINELQLKYLELETLLDITNELNSFENVSVLLQEILIKSCAVLNASSGLILMQNNNSDLFQIEAEFNIDVEALKGIIFNKKKGFFNEVNQNRKPLAVEILNDPFLSRTNCTFGLIAPLLDKKDLVGVIVLFDKESRAGISPFDDSDTNMLSAIASQAGVAYNNIKLMENIKEAKTFND
;
A
#
# COMPACT_ATOMS: atom_id res chain seq x y z
N MET A 1 -35.22 -1.62 -16.39
CA MET A 1 -34.72 -0.35 -15.84
C MET A 1 -33.27 -0.15 -16.29
N THR A 2 -33.10 0.64 -17.34
CA THR A 2 -31.76 0.96 -17.87
C THR A 2 -31.12 1.98 -16.91
N LYS A 3 -30.03 1.60 -16.25
CA LYS A 3 -29.22 2.54 -15.44
C LYS A 3 -28.71 3.62 -16.39
N GLN A 4 -29.24 4.81 -16.26
CA GLN A 4 -28.73 6.01 -16.92
C GLN A 4 -27.38 6.31 -16.24
N PHE A 5 -26.27 5.83 -16.83
CA PHE A 5 -24.93 6.15 -16.37
C PHE A 5 -24.72 7.66 -16.56
N ASN A 6 -24.45 8.33 -15.45
CA ASN A 6 -24.09 9.74 -15.49
C ASN A 6 -22.75 9.87 -16.23
N ILE A 7 -22.69 10.72 -17.26
CA ILE A 7 -21.49 10.96 -18.06
C ILE A 7 -20.28 11.32 -17.16
N ASN A 8 -20.53 12.04 -16.07
CA ASN A 8 -19.50 12.40 -15.09
C ASN A 8 -18.92 11.17 -14.36
N GLU A 9 -19.75 10.19 -14.02
CA GLU A 9 -19.26 8.93 -13.40
C GLU A 9 -18.41 8.11 -14.36
N LEU A 10 -18.77 8.08 -15.64
CA LEU A 10 -17.98 7.41 -16.67
C LEU A 10 -16.63 8.11 -16.91
N GLN A 11 -16.61 9.44 -16.89
CA GLN A 11 -15.39 10.23 -17.05
C GLN A 11 -14.43 10.02 -15.85
N LEU A 12 -14.97 10.00 -14.63
CA LEU A 12 -14.18 9.71 -13.43
C LEU A 12 -13.59 8.29 -13.46
N LYS A 13 -14.38 7.29 -13.82
CA LYS A 13 -13.89 5.91 -13.96
C LYS A 13 -12.86 5.75 -15.07
N TYR A 14 -13.00 6.47 -16.17
CA TYR A 14 -11.99 6.48 -17.22
C TYR A 14 -10.67 7.05 -16.72
N LEU A 15 -10.71 8.17 -15.99
CA LEU A 15 -9.54 8.81 -15.41
C LEU A 15 -8.84 7.89 -14.38
N GLU A 16 -9.61 7.20 -13.53
CA GLU A 16 -9.10 6.22 -12.59
C GLU A 16 -8.39 5.06 -13.30
N LEU A 17 -8.96 4.53 -14.36
CA LEU A 17 -8.37 3.46 -15.18
C LEU A 17 -7.09 3.91 -15.88
N GLU A 18 -7.07 5.12 -16.42
CA GLU A 18 -5.90 5.70 -17.08
C GLU A 18 -4.75 5.88 -16.08
N THR A 19 -5.04 6.42 -14.90
CA THR A 19 -4.08 6.54 -13.80
C THR A 19 -3.50 5.18 -13.37
N LEU A 20 -4.35 4.16 -13.25
CA LEU A 20 -3.93 2.81 -12.91
C LEU A 20 -3.04 2.17 -13.99
N LEU A 21 -3.35 2.39 -15.27
CA LEU A 21 -2.52 1.91 -16.37
C LEU A 21 -1.13 2.54 -16.36
N ASP A 22 -1.05 3.84 -16.13
CA ASP A 22 0.22 4.55 -16.03
C ASP A 22 1.06 4.04 -14.87
N ILE A 23 0.46 3.88 -13.69
CA ILE A 23 1.13 3.30 -12.52
C ILE A 23 1.61 1.88 -12.83
N THR A 24 0.77 1.03 -13.42
CA THR A 24 1.13 -0.36 -13.75
C THR A 24 2.31 -0.43 -14.70
N ASN A 25 2.33 0.39 -15.74
CA ASN A 25 3.42 0.43 -16.71
C ASN A 25 4.74 0.87 -16.06
N GLU A 26 4.70 1.86 -15.19
CA GLU A 26 5.88 2.30 -14.45
C GLU A 26 6.37 1.23 -13.46
N LEU A 27 5.47 0.60 -12.68
CA LEU A 27 5.85 -0.41 -11.69
C LEU A 27 6.58 -1.61 -12.32
N ASN A 28 6.23 -1.99 -13.55
CA ASN A 28 6.88 -3.08 -14.26
C ASN A 28 8.27 -2.74 -14.81
N SER A 29 8.69 -1.48 -14.73
CA SER A 29 10.03 -1.04 -15.20
C SER A 29 11.12 -1.16 -14.13
N PHE A 30 10.77 -1.39 -12.86
CA PHE A 30 11.73 -1.47 -11.77
C PHE A 30 12.42 -2.83 -11.69
N GLU A 31 13.72 -2.82 -11.41
CA GLU A 31 14.55 -4.03 -11.23
C GLU A 31 14.92 -4.27 -9.75
N ASN A 32 14.56 -3.36 -8.86
CA ASN A 32 14.89 -3.40 -7.43
C ASN A 32 13.67 -3.23 -6.57
N VAL A 33 13.46 -4.14 -5.62
CA VAL A 33 12.29 -4.14 -4.73
C VAL A 33 12.19 -2.88 -3.88
N SER A 34 13.30 -2.40 -3.32
CA SER A 34 13.28 -1.21 -2.44
C SER A 34 12.86 0.04 -3.22
N VAL A 35 13.35 0.20 -4.44
CA VAL A 35 12.97 1.32 -5.33
C VAL A 35 11.50 1.20 -5.73
N LEU A 36 11.05 -0.02 -6.09
CA LEU A 36 9.65 -0.29 -6.41
C LEU A 36 8.72 0.11 -5.25
N LEU A 37 9.01 -0.34 -4.04
CA LEU A 37 8.17 -0.06 -2.87
C LEU A 37 8.11 1.44 -2.55
N GLN A 38 9.23 2.14 -2.66
CA GLN A 38 9.26 3.60 -2.46
C GLN A 38 8.40 4.34 -3.49
N GLU A 39 8.48 3.96 -4.76
CA GLU A 39 7.67 4.57 -5.83
C GLU A 39 6.18 4.26 -5.67
N ILE A 40 5.82 3.03 -5.30
CA ILE A 40 4.44 2.66 -4.99
C ILE A 40 3.89 3.57 -3.90
N LEU A 41 4.65 3.77 -2.83
CA LEU A 41 4.22 4.60 -1.70
C LEU A 41 4.00 6.06 -2.10
N ILE A 42 4.98 6.66 -2.78
CA ILE A 42 4.90 8.06 -3.25
C ILE A 42 3.68 8.25 -4.16
N LYS A 43 3.49 7.35 -5.12
CA LYS A 43 2.35 7.41 -6.06
C LYS A 43 1.02 7.22 -5.35
N SER A 44 0.94 6.28 -4.43
CA SER A 44 -0.26 6.06 -3.62
C SER A 44 -0.64 7.31 -2.81
N CYS A 45 0.34 7.93 -2.16
CA CYS A 45 0.12 9.19 -1.45
C CYS A 45 -0.35 10.31 -2.39
N ALA A 46 0.28 10.46 -3.55
CA ALA A 46 -0.08 11.50 -4.52
C ALA A 46 -1.49 11.32 -5.08
N VAL A 47 -1.85 10.11 -5.52
CA VAL A 47 -3.16 9.80 -6.13
C VAL A 47 -4.30 9.94 -5.14
N LEU A 48 -4.07 9.58 -3.87
CA LEU A 48 -5.09 9.58 -2.82
C LEU A 48 -5.06 10.83 -1.94
N ASN A 49 -4.18 11.79 -2.25
CA ASN A 49 -3.93 12.98 -1.44
C ASN A 49 -3.63 12.65 0.02
N ALA A 50 -2.93 11.56 0.29
CA ALA A 50 -2.50 11.20 1.62
C ALA A 50 -1.30 12.06 2.04
N SER A 51 -1.31 12.55 3.28
CA SER A 51 -0.24 13.41 3.82
C SER A 51 1.07 12.66 4.02
N SER A 52 0.98 11.37 4.32
CA SER A 52 2.14 10.53 4.64
C SER A 52 1.79 9.04 4.47
N GLY A 53 2.81 8.18 4.56
CA GLY A 53 2.58 6.75 4.45
C GLY A 53 3.79 5.90 4.80
N LEU A 54 3.53 4.59 4.93
CA LEU A 54 4.50 3.53 5.17
C LEU A 54 4.21 2.32 4.29
N ILE A 55 5.26 1.61 3.90
CA ILE A 55 5.14 0.22 3.48
C ILE A 55 5.87 -0.66 4.48
N LEU A 56 5.15 -1.62 5.01
CA LEU A 56 5.65 -2.62 5.93
C LEU A 56 5.71 -3.97 5.20
N MET A 57 6.87 -4.61 5.19
CA MET A 57 7.05 -5.94 4.59
C MET A 57 7.31 -6.98 5.65
N GLN A 58 6.82 -8.19 5.40
CA GLN A 58 7.01 -9.33 6.28
C GLN A 58 8.50 -9.72 6.33
N ASN A 59 9.02 -9.93 7.54
CA ASN A 59 10.39 -10.36 7.74
C ASN A 59 10.46 -11.91 7.76
N ASN A 60 11.08 -12.49 6.72
CA ASN A 60 11.47 -13.92 6.63
C ASN A 60 10.44 -14.92 7.17
N ASN A 61 9.22 -14.96 6.62
CA ASN A 61 8.14 -15.84 7.05
C ASN A 61 7.72 -15.72 8.53
N SER A 62 8.13 -14.66 9.20
CA SER A 62 7.69 -14.35 10.56
C SER A 62 6.33 -13.62 10.55
N ASP A 63 5.71 -13.51 11.72
CA ASP A 63 4.52 -12.68 11.89
C ASP A 63 4.84 -11.18 12.00
N LEU A 64 6.12 -10.82 11.93
CA LEU A 64 6.59 -9.46 12.12
C LEU A 64 6.76 -8.75 10.79
N PHE A 65 6.42 -7.48 10.80
CA PHE A 65 6.69 -6.54 9.72
C PHE A 65 7.85 -5.62 10.06
N GLN A 66 8.57 -5.19 9.04
CA GLN A 66 9.55 -4.12 9.10
C GLN A 66 9.23 -3.02 8.11
N ILE A 67 9.64 -1.79 8.40
CA ILE A 67 9.45 -0.64 7.52
C ILE A 67 10.43 -0.77 6.36
N GLU A 68 9.91 -0.83 5.14
CA GLU A 68 10.71 -0.90 3.90
C GLU A 68 10.63 0.37 3.06
N ALA A 69 9.56 1.15 3.21
CA ALA A 69 9.43 2.45 2.58
C ALA A 69 8.66 3.41 3.49
N GLU A 70 9.00 4.68 3.39
CA GLU A 70 8.41 5.76 4.16
C GLU A 70 8.23 7.02 3.31
N PHE A 71 7.19 7.76 3.59
CA PHE A 71 6.94 9.05 2.97
C PHE A 71 6.37 10.03 4.00
N ASN A 72 7.08 11.13 4.19
CA ASN A 72 6.67 12.25 5.06
C ASN A 72 6.21 11.82 6.47
N ILE A 73 6.90 10.86 7.08
CA ILE A 73 6.61 10.37 8.43
C ILE A 73 7.90 10.34 9.25
N ASP A 74 7.78 10.64 10.54
CA ASP A 74 8.91 10.55 11.46
C ASP A 74 9.10 9.09 11.92
N VAL A 75 10.00 8.37 11.26
CA VAL A 75 10.33 6.98 11.62
C VAL A 75 11.02 6.85 12.97
N GLU A 76 11.70 7.88 13.47
CA GLU A 76 12.28 7.84 14.80
C GLU A 76 11.20 7.75 15.90
N ALA A 77 10.03 8.37 15.68
CA ALA A 77 8.88 8.23 16.55
C ALA A 77 8.34 6.79 16.61
N LEU A 78 8.59 6.01 15.57
CA LEU A 78 8.18 4.60 15.46
C LEU A 78 9.23 3.62 15.96
N LYS A 79 10.38 4.10 16.38
CA LYS A 79 11.49 3.27 16.87
C LYS A 79 11.07 2.44 18.07
N GLY A 80 11.38 1.15 18.02
CA GLY A 80 11.02 0.19 19.07
C GLY A 80 9.59 -0.35 18.98
N ILE A 81 8.78 0.08 18.02
CA ILE A 81 7.49 -0.55 17.72
C ILE A 81 7.74 -1.85 16.98
N ILE A 82 7.10 -2.92 17.47
CA ILE A 82 7.08 -4.21 16.80
C ILE A 82 5.74 -4.35 16.07
N PHE A 83 5.76 -4.13 14.76
CA PHE A 83 4.59 -4.35 13.92
C PHE A 83 4.35 -5.85 13.74
N ASN A 84 3.15 -6.31 14.05
CA ASN A 84 2.80 -7.73 13.99
C ASN A 84 1.50 -7.92 13.20
N LYS A 85 1.53 -8.76 12.16
CA LYS A 85 0.37 -9.02 11.28
C LYS A 85 -0.83 -9.67 11.99
N LYS A 86 -0.65 -10.22 13.19
CA LYS A 86 -1.70 -10.83 14.01
C LYS A 86 -2.27 -9.88 15.07
N LYS A 87 -1.92 -8.60 15.07
CA LYS A 87 -2.36 -7.62 16.07
C LYS A 87 -2.97 -6.38 15.42
N GLY A 88 -3.91 -5.77 16.15
CA GLY A 88 -4.56 -4.52 15.76
C GLY A 88 -5.22 -4.60 14.38
N PHE A 89 -5.23 -3.51 13.66
CA PHE A 89 -5.78 -3.43 12.31
C PHE A 89 -5.06 -4.33 11.30
N PHE A 90 -3.78 -4.64 11.52
CA PHE A 90 -3.05 -5.56 10.65
C PHE A 90 -3.62 -6.97 10.68
N ASN A 91 -4.14 -7.42 11.83
CA ASN A 91 -4.80 -8.73 11.91
C ASN A 91 -6.07 -8.78 11.08
N GLU A 92 -6.87 -7.73 11.06
CA GLU A 92 -8.09 -7.67 10.25
C GLU A 92 -7.75 -7.71 8.75
N VAL A 93 -6.78 -6.91 8.30
CA VAL A 93 -6.29 -6.94 6.92
C VAL A 93 -5.67 -8.31 6.57
N ASN A 94 -4.94 -8.92 7.50
CA ASN A 94 -4.36 -10.24 7.31
C ASN A 94 -5.42 -11.34 7.14
N GLN A 95 -6.50 -11.29 7.90
CA GLN A 95 -7.58 -12.28 7.80
C GLN A 95 -8.46 -12.07 6.57
N ASN A 96 -8.85 -10.84 6.31
CA ASN A 96 -9.83 -10.53 5.26
C ASN A 96 -9.20 -10.35 3.87
N ARG A 97 -7.89 -10.10 3.80
CA ARG A 97 -7.18 -9.80 2.54
C ARG A 97 -7.79 -8.62 1.77
N LYS A 98 -8.36 -7.65 2.49
CA LYS A 98 -9.01 -6.47 1.95
C LYS A 98 -8.47 -5.20 2.60
N PRO A 99 -8.52 -4.06 1.91
CA PRO A 99 -8.18 -2.78 2.51
C PRO A 99 -9.14 -2.43 3.66
N LEU A 100 -8.64 -1.63 4.59
CA LEU A 100 -9.35 -1.18 5.78
C LEU A 100 -9.09 0.30 6.01
N ALA A 101 -10.14 1.13 6.00
CA ALA A 101 -10.09 2.52 6.42
C ALA A 101 -10.42 2.62 7.92
N VAL A 102 -9.60 3.35 8.69
CA VAL A 102 -9.66 3.37 10.15
C VAL A 102 -9.37 4.74 10.74
N GLU A 103 -9.83 4.97 11.97
CA GLU A 103 -9.32 6.01 12.85
C GLU A 103 -8.21 5.42 13.73
N ILE A 104 -7.06 6.09 13.77
CA ILE A 104 -5.81 5.52 14.32
C ILE A 104 -5.65 5.80 15.82
N LEU A 105 -6.39 6.74 16.38
CA LEU A 105 -6.19 7.30 17.74
C LEU A 105 -5.95 6.25 18.84
N ASN A 106 -6.56 5.08 18.72
CA ASN A 106 -6.48 4.01 19.71
C ASN A 106 -5.65 2.79 19.27
N ASP A 107 -5.00 2.86 18.12
CA ASP A 107 -4.14 1.76 17.67
C ASP A 107 -2.80 1.81 18.41
N PRO A 108 -2.36 0.70 19.03
CA PRO A 108 -1.12 0.67 19.82
C PRO A 108 0.15 0.90 19.01
N PHE A 109 0.07 0.72 17.67
CA PHE A 109 1.22 0.84 16.77
C PHE A 109 1.20 2.16 16.00
N LEU A 110 0.06 2.51 15.45
CA LEU A 110 -0.08 3.64 14.52
C LEU A 110 -0.36 4.97 15.23
N SER A 111 -0.83 4.96 16.49
CA SER A 111 -1.07 6.19 17.26
C SER A 111 0.17 7.07 17.45
N ARG A 112 1.35 6.49 17.38
CA ARG A 112 2.62 7.24 17.45
C ARG A 112 2.96 8.04 16.19
N THR A 113 2.24 7.83 15.10
CA THR A 113 2.43 8.62 13.87
C THR A 113 1.88 10.05 14.00
N ASN A 114 1.11 10.34 15.05
CA ASN A 114 0.35 11.59 15.24
C ASN A 114 -0.67 11.87 14.12
N CYS A 115 -1.03 10.85 13.35
CA CYS A 115 -2.06 10.92 12.33
C CYS A 115 -3.43 10.56 12.92
N THR A 116 -4.50 10.97 12.26
CA THR A 116 -5.87 10.74 12.72
C THR A 116 -6.52 9.57 11.98
N PHE A 117 -6.37 9.54 10.67
CA PHE A 117 -7.00 8.54 9.81
C PHE A 117 -5.96 7.69 9.09
N GLY A 118 -6.27 6.44 8.87
CA GLY A 118 -5.44 5.51 8.11
C GLY A 118 -6.22 4.74 7.06
N LEU A 119 -5.55 4.39 5.98
CA LEU A 119 -6.01 3.43 5.00
C LEU A 119 -4.94 2.36 4.84
N ILE A 120 -5.28 1.11 5.16
CA ILE A 120 -4.35 -0.01 5.17
C ILE A 120 -4.76 -0.97 4.06
N ALA A 121 -3.86 -1.29 3.15
CA ALA A 121 -4.10 -2.26 2.08
C ALA A 121 -3.08 -3.40 2.10
N PRO A 122 -3.51 -4.66 1.89
CA PRO A 122 -2.61 -5.80 1.84
C PRO A 122 -1.79 -5.78 0.55
N LEU A 123 -0.49 -6.09 0.67
CA LEU A 123 0.37 -6.50 -0.43
C LEU A 123 0.40 -8.02 -0.46
N LEU A 124 -0.05 -8.59 -1.57
CA LEU A 124 -0.18 -10.02 -1.73
C LEU A 124 0.77 -10.54 -2.81
N ASP A 125 1.49 -11.60 -2.49
CA ASP A 125 2.10 -12.50 -3.47
C ASP A 125 1.17 -13.71 -3.63
N LYS A 126 0.44 -13.75 -4.74
CA LYS A 126 -0.69 -14.68 -4.95
C LYS A 126 -1.75 -14.49 -3.84
N LYS A 127 -1.82 -15.41 -2.87
CA LYS A 127 -2.75 -15.35 -1.73
C LYS A 127 -2.06 -15.03 -0.40
N ASP A 128 -0.74 -15.02 -0.39
CA ASP A 128 0.04 -14.80 0.81
C ASP A 128 0.25 -13.32 1.08
N LEU A 129 0.02 -12.91 2.32
CA LEU A 129 0.30 -11.55 2.76
C LEU A 129 1.81 -11.38 2.92
N VAL A 130 2.42 -10.59 2.05
CA VAL A 130 3.86 -10.28 2.12
C VAL A 130 4.14 -8.92 2.75
N GLY A 131 3.15 -8.06 2.80
CA GLY A 131 3.28 -6.73 3.38
C GLY A 131 1.97 -5.96 3.42
N VAL A 132 2.03 -4.72 3.85
CA VAL A 132 0.90 -3.78 3.83
C VAL A 132 1.37 -2.39 3.42
N ILE A 133 0.50 -1.67 2.69
CA ILE A 133 0.63 -0.23 2.47
C ILE A 133 -0.25 0.45 3.51
N VAL A 134 0.28 1.43 4.22
CA VAL A 134 -0.46 2.27 5.18
C VAL A 134 -0.34 3.72 4.73
N LEU A 135 -1.46 4.33 4.41
CA LEU A 135 -1.56 5.75 4.10
C LEU A 135 -2.24 6.48 5.24
N PHE A 136 -1.85 7.72 5.48
CA PHE A 136 -2.34 8.53 6.58
C PHE A 136 -2.91 9.85 6.09
N ASP A 137 -3.99 10.30 6.76
CA ASP A 137 -4.58 11.62 6.69
C ASP A 137 -4.77 12.14 5.26
N LYS A 138 -5.96 11.93 4.71
CA LYS A 138 -6.33 12.49 3.41
C LYS A 138 -6.46 14.00 3.51
N GLU A 139 -5.69 14.72 2.72
CA GLU A 139 -5.73 16.18 2.66
C GLU A 139 -6.80 16.67 1.70
N SER A 140 -7.57 17.65 2.12
CA SER A 140 -8.57 18.34 1.33
C SER A 140 -8.52 19.85 1.58
N ARG A 141 -9.27 20.62 0.80
CA ARG A 141 -9.40 22.07 1.02
C ARG A 141 -10.02 22.41 2.39
N ALA A 142 -10.79 21.49 2.97
CA ALA A 142 -11.42 21.64 4.27
C ALA A 142 -10.56 21.13 5.44
N GLY A 143 -9.36 20.64 5.15
CA GLY A 143 -8.44 20.02 6.12
C GLY A 143 -8.33 18.52 5.96
N ILE A 144 -7.92 17.84 7.02
CA ILE A 144 -7.76 16.38 7.05
C ILE A 144 -9.14 15.71 7.11
N SER A 145 -9.32 14.67 6.33
CA SER A 145 -10.55 13.86 6.25
C SER A 145 -10.26 12.36 6.27
N PRO A 146 -11.25 11.52 6.64
CA PRO A 146 -11.12 10.07 6.49
C PRO A 146 -11.06 9.68 5.00
N PHE A 147 -10.49 8.51 4.74
CA PHE A 147 -10.54 7.87 3.43
C PHE A 147 -11.92 7.28 3.19
N ASP A 148 -12.41 7.40 1.96
CA ASP A 148 -13.71 6.89 1.53
C ASP A 148 -13.61 5.58 0.72
N ASP A 149 -14.75 5.08 0.25
CA ASP A 149 -14.81 3.83 -0.51
C ASP A 149 -14.06 3.92 -1.86
N SER A 150 -14.04 5.11 -2.49
CA SER A 150 -13.30 5.34 -3.72
C SER A 150 -11.79 5.24 -3.48
N ASP A 151 -11.31 5.83 -2.39
CA ASP A 151 -9.91 5.73 -1.95
C ASP A 151 -9.53 4.27 -1.68
N THR A 152 -10.41 3.56 -0.98
CA THR A 152 -10.23 2.13 -0.65
C THR A 152 -10.12 1.27 -1.91
N ASN A 153 -10.98 1.48 -2.89
CA ASN A 153 -10.96 0.78 -4.16
C ASN A 153 -9.69 1.11 -4.96
N MET A 154 -9.29 2.38 -5.00
CA MET A 154 -8.08 2.81 -5.70
C MET A 154 -6.83 2.21 -5.08
N LEU A 155 -6.68 2.27 -3.76
CA LEU A 155 -5.52 1.68 -3.09
C LEU A 155 -5.49 0.16 -3.24
N SER A 156 -6.65 -0.51 -3.22
CA SER A 156 -6.76 -1.95 -3.48
C SER A 156 -6.21 -2.31 -4.86
N ALA A 157 -6.56 -1.52 -5.87
CA ALA A 157 -6.09 -1.75 -7.23
C ALA A 157 -4.58 -1.48 -7.38
N ILE A 158 -4.06 -0.41 -6.78
CA ILE A 158 -2.62 -0.11 -6.76
C ILE A 158 -1.86 -1.23 -6.04
N ALA A 159 -2.33 -1.67 -4.87
CA ALA A 159 -1.70 -2.75 -4.09
C ALA A 159 -1.68 -4.08 -4.86
N SER A 160 -2.72 -4.38 -5.62
CA SER A 160 -2.78 -5.57 -6.48
C SER A 160 -1.71 -5.53 -7.57
N GLN A 161 -1.54 -4.41 -8.26
CA GLN A 161 -0.51 -4.24 -9.27
C GLN A 161 0.90 -4.25 -8.65
N ALA A 162 1.05 -3.64 -7.49
CA ALA A 162 2.29 -3.65 -6.73
C ALA A 162 2.72 -5.07 -6.34
N GLY A 163 1.78 -5.93 -5.94
CA GLY A 163 2.03 -7.34 -5.63
C GLY A 163 2.56 -8.12 -6.85
N VAL A 164 1.98 -7.88 -8.03
CA VAL A 164 2.45 -8.49 -9.29
C VAL A 164 3.88 -8.03 -9.61
N ALA A 165 4.15 -6.73 -9.56
CA ALA A 165 5.48 -6.18 -9.84
C ALA A 165 6.53 -6.68 -8.83
N TYR A 166 6.18 -6.73 -7.54
CA TYR A 166 7.02 -7.29 -6.49
C TYR A 166 7.40 -8.75 -6.78
N ASN A 167 6.42 -9.58 -7.11
CA ASN A 167 6.65 -10.99 -7.42
C ASN A 167 7.55 -11.15 -8.65
N ASN A 168 7.34 -10.34 -9.69
CA ASN A 168 8.18 -10.38 -10.90
C ASN A 168 9.64 -10.08 -10.59
N ILE A 169 9.93 -9.06 -9.77
CA ILE A 169 11.30 -8.73 -9.37
C ILE A 169 11.91 -9.86 -8.55
N LYS A 170 11.16 -10.42 -7.60
CA LYS A 170 11.63 -11.54 -6.77
C LYS A 170 12.00 -12.78 -7.61
N LEU A 171 11.20 -13.10 -8.61
CA LEU A 171 11.52 -14.18 -9.54
C LEU A 171 12.79 -13.91 -10.33
N MET A 172 12.99 -12.67 -10.81
CA MET A 172 14.21 -12.28 -11.53
C MET A 172 15.46 -12.33 -10.63
N GLU A 173 15.35 -11.88 -9.38
CA GLU A 173 16.43 -11.99 -8.40
C GLU A 173 16.83 -13.45 -8.16
N ASN A 174 15.87 -14.33 -7.93
CA ASN A 174 16.10 -15.78 -7.75
C ASN A 174 16.77 -16.43 -8.96
N ILE A 175 16.38 -16.05 -10.19
CA ILE A 175 17.01 -16.55 -11.42
C ILE A 175 18.46 -16.07 -11.54
N LYS A 176 18.75 -14.82 -11.20
CA LYS A 176 20.11 -14.27 -11.24
C LYS A 176 21.01 -15.00 -10.23
N GLU A 177 20.54 -15.23 -9.00
CA GLU A 177 21.26 -15.97 -7.98
C GLU A 177 21.54 -17.42 -8.40
N ALA A 178 20.55 -18.14 -8.94
CA ALA A 178 20.71 -19.50 -9.41
C ALA A 178 21.75 -19.62 -10.56
N LYS A 179 21.87 -18.62 -11.41
CA LYS A 179 22.89 -18.59 -12.48
C LYS A 179 24.29 -18.38 -11.94
N THR A 180 24.45 -17.56 -10.90
CA THR A 180 25.75 -17.26 -10.28
C THR A 180 26.33 -18.47 -9.53
N PHE A 181 25.49 -19.41 -9.07
CA PHE A 181 25.93 -20.65 -8.42
C PHE A 181 26.35 -21.76 -9.41
N ASN A 182 26.06 -21.60 -10.71
CA ASN A 182 26.39 -22.60 -11.75
C ASN A 182 27.60 -22.23 -12.64
N ASP A 183 28.22 -21.09 -12.41
CA ASP A 183 29.47 -20.61 -13.03
C ASP A 183 30.64 -20.76 -12.03
#